data_95f5e0a2f09b44809dc8d6ef1ffbedb6
#
_entry.id   95f5e0a2f09b44809dc8d6ef1ffbedb6
#
_cell.length_a   1.000
_cell.length_b   1.000
_cell.length_c   1.000
_cell.angle_alpha   90.00
_cell.angle_beta   90.00
_cell.angle_gamma   90.00
#
_symmetry.space_group_name_H-M   'P 1'
#
loop_
_entity.id
_entity.type
_entity.pdbx_description
1 polymer ?
#
loop_
_entity_poly.entity_id
_entity_poly.type
_entity_poly.pdbx_seq_one_letter_code
_entity_poly.pdbx_strand_id
1 'polypeptide(L)'
;ASIPAMAESLMGGGGDGLGPTQCHDITVYPAIGRAGGACGGYGLLLDISNPIDPRRLSAVSDSNFAYWHSATFNNDGTKVLFTDEWGGGGGPKCRASDPPEWGANAVFTLDGQDMDFQSYYKLPAAQTSLENCVAHNGSLIPIPGRDIMVQSWYQGGVSIFDWTDANNPVEIAFHDRGPSDANRMGAGGSWSVYWYNGVLVSSEISRGLDIFELLPSDALSQNEIDAAKSVHFDHLNSQGQPQIVWPHTFALARAYVDQLERSRAVSSAWVTEVRAGLTAAEATSGSARQSALTGMA
;
A
#
# COMPACT_ATOMS: atom_id res chain seq x y z
N ALA A 1 3.42 31.10 -8.00
CA ALA A 1 4.50 30.16 -7.65
C ALA A 1 3.94 28.76 -7.80
N SER A 2 4.71 27.83 -8.37
CA SER A 2 4.34 26.42 -8.39
C SER A 2 4.31 25.88 -6.96
N ILE A 3 3.48 24.87 -6.70
CA ILE A 3 3.35 24.28 -5.37
C ILE A 3 4.69 23.74 -4.83
N PRO A 4 5.56 23.11 -5.65
CA PRO A 4 6.92 22.76 -5.23
C PRO A 4 7.74 23.96 -4.75
N ALA A 5 7.70 25.11 -5.44
CA ALA A 5 8.39 26.31 -5.02
C ALA A 5 7.84 26.90 -3.71
N MET A 6 6.56 26.70 -3.42
CA MET A 6 5.95 27.09 -2.16
C MET A 6 6.31 26.14 -1.03
N ALA A 7 6.33 24.82 -1.28
CA ALA A 7 6.81 23.81 -0.34
C ALA A 7 8.30 24.02 -0.03
N GLU A 8 9.11 24.26 -1.03
CA GLU A 8 10.53 24.58 -0.91
C GLU A 8 10.76 25.84 -0.05
N SER A 9 9.95 26.88 -0.23
CA SER A 9 10.00 28.11 0.57
C SER A 9 9.56 27.88 2.04
N LEU A 10 8.53 27.07 2.27
CA LEU A 10 8.01 26.77 3.59
C LEU A 10 8.89 25.81 4.40
N MET A 11 9.58 24.91 3.72
CA MET A 11 10.44 23.90 4.32
C MET A 11 11.91 24.34 4.47
N GLY A 12 12.23 25.59 4.16
CA GLY A 12 13.59 26.12 4.29
C GLY A 12 14.56 25.65 3.22
N GLY A 13 14.05 25.13 2.10
CA GLY A 13 14.83 24.66 0.93
C GLY A 13 15.30 25.80 0.03
N GLY A 14 15.73 26.90 0.56
CA GLY A 14 16.34 28.02 -0.18
C GLY A 14 17.83 27.78 -0.40
N GLY A 15 18.24 26.66 -0.97
CA GLY A 15 19.62 26.37 -1.31
C GLY A 15 19.73 26.01 -2.77
N ASP A 16 20.57 26.63 -3.45
CA ASP A 16 21.32 26.42 -4.73
C ASP A 16 20.91 25.29 -5.70
N GLY A 17 19.64 24.81 -5.70
CA GLY A 17 19.13 23.82 -6.68
C GLY A 17 19.74 22.41 -6.60
N LEU A 18 20.35 22.03 -5.48
CA LEU A 18 21.06 20.77 -5.32
C LEU A 18 20.21 19.59 -4.80
N GLY A 19 18.87 19.75 -4.78
CA GLY A 19 17.96 18.66 -4.40
C GLY A 19 17.56 18.68 -2.93
N PRO A 20 16.91 17.60 -2.43
CA PRO A 20 16.29 17.58 -1.13
C PRO A 20 17.33 17.71 0.00
N THR A 21 17.03 18.57 0.97
CA THR A 21 17.89 18.82 2.12
C THR A 21 17.44 18.08 3.38
N GLN A 22 16.19 17.59 3.41
CA GLN A 22 15.60 16.87 4.55
C GLN A 22 14.50 15.94 4.06
N CYS A 23 14.28 14.84 4.78
CA CYS A 23 13.22 13.89 4.50
C CYS A 23 12.23 13.88 5.65
N HIS A 24 10.94 13.74 5.33
CA HIS A 24 9.91 13.52 6.33
C HIS A 24 9.96 12.07 6.78
N ASP A 25 10.00 11.15 5.82
CA ASP A 25 10.01 9.72 6.12
C ASP A 25 10.95 8.97 5.16
N ILE A 26 11.53 7.87 5.65
CA ILE A 26 12.35 6.94 4.86
C ILE A 26 11.91 5.52 5.19
N THR A 27 11.45 4.79 4.20
CA THR A 27 11.15 3.37 4.32
C THR A 27 12.33 2.57 3.81
N VAL A 28 12.94 1.77 4.68
CA VAL A 28 14.01 0.84 4.32
C VAL A 28 13.42 -0.52 3.93
N TYR A 29 13.94 -1.10 2.84
CA TYR A 29 13.59 -2.44 2.41
C TYR A 29 14.88 -3.29 2.28
N PRO A 30 15.39 -3.82 3.41
CA PRO A 30 16.70 -4.48 3.44
C PRO A 30 16.80 -5.70 2.55
N ALA A 31 15.70 -6.44 2.34
CA ALA A 31 15.69 -7.65 1.52
C ALA A 31 16.11 -7.41 0.07
N ILE A 32 15.90 -6.21 -0.44
CA ILE A 32 16.32 -5.81 -1.80
C ILE A 32 17.45 -4.77 -1.79
N GLY A 33 17.97 -4.39 -0.62
CA GLY A 33 19.03 -3.38 -0.48
C GLY A 33 18.61 -1.97 -0.91
N ARG A 34 17.34 -1.61 -0.76
CA ARG A 34 16.78 -0.33 -1.18
C ARG A 34 16.10 0.42 -0.05
N ALA A 35 16.05 1.75 -0.19
CA ALA A 35 15.16 2.58 0.62
C ALA A 35 14.46 3.63 -0.26
N GLY A 36 13.22 3.95 0.10
CA GLY A 36 12.43 5.03 -0.48
C GLY A 36 12.38 6.20 0.47
N GLY A 37 12.80 7.38 0.04
CA GLY A 37 12.78 8.59 0.85
C GLY A 37 11.74 9.57 0.33
N ALA A 38 10.82 10.00 1.20
CA ALA A 38 9.91 11.12 0.94
C ALA A 38 10.53 12.39 1.52
N CYS A 39 11.15 13.19 0.67
CA CYS A 39 12.04 14.28 1.06
C CYS A 39 11.59 15.59 0.45
N GLY A 40 12.05 16.72 0.96
CA GLY A 40 11.58 18.05 0.57
C GLY A 40 11.46 18.27 -0.94
N GLY A 41 10.24 18.11 -1.48
CA GLY A 41 9.90 18.23 -2.90
C GLY A 41 10.23 17.03 -3.80
N TYR A 42 10.71 15.92 -3.22
CA TYR A 42 11.20 14.77 -4.00
C TYR A 42 10.86 13.42 -3.38
N GLY A 43 10.62 12.41 -4.24
CA GLY A 43 10.77 11.00 -3.92
C GLY A 43 12.17 10.52 -4.29
N LEU A 44 12.85 9.86 -3.35
CA LEU A 44 14.20 9.36 -3.53
C LEU A 44 14.23 7.85 -3.56
N LEU A 45 15.04 7.28 -4.45
CA LEU A 45 15.47 5.89 -4.39
C LEU A 45 16.92 5.82 -3.91
N LEU A 46 17.16 5.06 -2.86
CA LEU A 46 18.47 4.90 -2.24
C LEU A 46 18.95 3.45 -2.33
N ASP A 47 20.24 3.27 -2.59
CA ASP A 47 20.94 2.01 -2.36
C ASP A 47 21.43 1.98 -0.90
N ILE A 48 20.97 0.98 -0.16
CA ILE A 48 21.37 0.71 1.22
C ILE A 48 22.05 -0.65 1.38
N SER A 49 22.55 -1.24 0.29
CA SER A 49 23.32 -2.50 0.32
C SER A 49 24.52 -2.39 1.27
N ASN A 50 25.11 -1.19 1.38
CA ASN A 50 26.02 -0.81 2.45
C ASN A 50 25.34 0.24 3.34
N PRO A 51 24.77 -0.12 4.50
CA PRO A 51 24.03 0.82 5.33
C PRO A 51 24.91 1.90 6.00
N ILE A 52 26.24 1.75 5.97
CA ILE A 52 27.19 2.76 6.47
C ILE A 52 27.47 3.84 5.41
N ASP A 53 27.27 3.52 4.13
CA ASP A 53 27.50 4.43 3.01
C ASP A 53 26.32 4.35 2.03
N PRO A 54 25.12 4.83 2.42
CA PRO A 54 23.94 4.81 1.56
C PRO A 54 24.14 5.79 0.39
N ARG A 55 23.64 5.41 -0.80
CA ARG A 55 23.81 6.19 -2.03
C ARG A 55 22.45 6.49 -2.66
N ARG A 56 22.25 7.74 -3.05
CA ARG A 56 21.11 8.10 -3.87
C ARG A 56 21.28 7.54 -5.27
N LEU A 57 20.33 6.74 -5.72
CA LEU A 57 20.24 6.21 -7.07
C LEU A 57 19.52 7.18 -7.99
N SER A 58 18.31 7.60 -7.62
CA SER A 58 17.53 8.56 -8.36
C SER A 58 16.67 9.44 -7.46
N ALA A 59 16.12 10.50 -8.05
CA ALA A 59 15.18 11.41 -7.43
C ALA A 59 14.12 11.82 -8.46
N VAL A 60 12.86 11.80 -8.06
CA VAL A 60 11.73 12.27 -8.86
C VAL A 60 11.03 13.40 -8.15
N SER A 61 10.49 14.34 -8.91
CA SER A 61 9.65 15.43 -8.40
C SER A 61 8.33 15.44 -9.13
N ASP A 62 7.29 16.01 -8.51
CA ASP A 62 5.97 16.12 -9.10
C ASP A 62 5.39 17.50 -8.78
N SER A 63 4.93 18.20 -9.83
CA SER A 63 4.34 19.53 -9.71
C SER A 63 2.96 19.54 -9.02
N ASN A 64 2.34 18.38 -8.87
CA ASN A 64 1.07 18.19 -8.18
C ASN A 64 1.25 17.88 -6.69
N PHE A 65 2.42 17.41 -6.28
CA PHE A 65 2.72 17.09 -4.89
C PHE A 65 3.19 18.32 -4.12
N ALA A 66 2.59 18.55 -2.96
CA ALA A 66 2.96 19.64 -2.05
C ALA A 66 3.83 19.15 -0.89
N TYR A 67 3.65 17.91 -0.44
CA TYR A 67 4.38 17.40 0.72
C TYR A 67 4.63 15.89 0.57
N TRP A 68 5.79 15.53 0.06
CA TRP A 68 6.25 14.15 0.00
C TRP A 68 6.38 13.59 1.42
N HIS A 69 5.57 12.57 1.75
CA HIS A 69 5.36 12.16 3.13
C HIS A 69 5.94 10.78 3.45
N SER A 70 5.55 9.74 2.71
CA SER A 70 6.01 8.36 2.94
C SER A 70 6.23 7.60 1.65
N ALA A 71 6.92 6.46 1.73
CA ALA A 71 7.18 5.56 0.62
C ALA A 71 6.79 4.12 1.01
N THR A 72 6.28 3.34 0.05
CA THR A 72 5.99 1.90 0.23
C THR A 72 6.38 1.16 -1.04
N PHE A 73 7.24 0.15 -0.93
CA PHE A 73 7.56 -0.75 -2.03
C PHE A 73 6.50 -1.85 -2.16
N ASN A 74 6.30 -2.39 -3.38
CA ASN A 74 5.64 -3.67 -3.50
C ASN A 74 6.58 -4.81 -3.04
N ASN A 75 6.03 -6.03 -2.88
CA ASN A 75 6.79 -7.10 -2.22
C ASN A 75 7.99 -7.61 -3.02
N ASP A 76 7.99 -7.52 -4.33
CA ASP A 76 9.13 -7.91 -5.18
C ASP A 76 10.12 -6.77 -5.45
N GLY A 77 9.80 -5.55 -5.00
CA GLY A 77 10.66 -4.39 -5.15
C GLY A 77 10.74 -3.83 -6.58
N THR A 78 9.76 -4.14 -7.42
CA THR A 78 9.66 -3.62 -8.79
C THR A 78 8.88 -2.32 -8.89
N LYS A 79 8.22 -1.92 -7.79
CA LYS A 79 7.42 -0.70 -7.70
C LYS A 79 7.64 0.00 -6.37
N VAL A 80 7.46 1.31 -6.38
CA VAL A 80 7.38 2.15 -5.18
C VAL A 80 6.22 3.13 -5.33
N LEU A 81 5.53 3.37 -4.23
CA LEU A 81 4.45 4.34 -4.10
C LEU A 81 4.90 5.42 -3.12
N PHE A 82 4.72 6.70 -3.49
CA PHE A 82 4.91 7.84 -2.60
C PHE A 82 3.58 8.51 -2.29
N THR A 83 3.45 9.03 -1.08
CA THR A 83 2.24 9.74 -0.64
C THR A 83 2.48 11.25 -0.60
N ASP A 84 1.44 12.02 -0.94
CA ASP A 84 1.39 13.49 -0.77
C ASP A 84 0.50 13.84 0.42
N GLU A 85 1.09 14.21 1.53
CA GLU A 85 0.37 14.72 2.69
C GLU A 85 0.08 16.21 2.56
N TRP A 86 -0.49 16.65 1.50
CA TRP A 86 -0.73 18.06 1.19
C TRP A 86 -1.12 18.89 2.40
N GLY A 87 -0.27 19.87 2.72
CA GLY A 87 -0.52 20.79 3.84
C GLY A 87 -0.49 20.13 5.21
N GLY A 88 0.20 18.98 5.37
CA GLY A 88 0.28 18.25 6.63
C GLY A 88 -1.07 17.72 7.10
N GLY A 89 -1.92 17.30 6.16
CA GLY A 89 -3.24 16.73 6.46
C GLY A 89 -4.25 17.71 7.08
N GLY A 90 -3.95 19.01 7.11
CA GLY A 90 -4.76 20.01 7.81
C GLY A 90 -6.00 20.50 7.05
N GLY A 91 -6.21 20.06 5.81
CA GLY A 91 -7.29 20.56 4.97
C GLY A 91 -8.01 19.51 4.15
N PRO A 92 -9.19 19.85 3.58
CA PRO A 92 -9.93 18.96 2.70
C PRO A 92 -9.29 18.97 1.30
N LYS A 93 -8.78 17.82 0.86
CA LYS A 93 -8.20 17.62 -0.48
C LYS A 93 -8.82 16.45 -1.24
N CYS A 94 -9.92 15.86 -0.70
CA CYS A 94 -10.64 14.77 -1.33
C CYS A 94 -12.06 15.15 -1.79
N ARG A 95 -12.32 16.43 -2.01
CA ARG A 95 -13.63 16.90 -2.52
C ARG A 95 -13.75 16.63 -4.01
N ALA A 96 -14.95 16.50 -4.53
CA ALA A 96 -15.20 16.37 -5.96
C ALA A 96 -14.64 17.53 -6.81
N SER A 97 -14.39 18.70 -6.19
CA SER A 97 -13.80 19.87 -6.84
C SER A 97 -12.27 19.92 -6.79
N ASP A 98 -11.63 19.05 -6.01
CA ASP A 98 -10.17 19.01 -5.91
C ASP A 98 -9.58 18.21 -7.06
N PRO A 99 -8.43 18.64 -7.63
CA PRO A 99 -7.70 17.81 -8.60
C PRO A 99 -7.40 16.43 -8.04
N PRO A 100 -7.55 15.36 -8.84
CA PRO A 100 -7.32 14.00 -8.37
C PRO A 100 -5.87 13.72 -7.96
N GLU A 101 -4.92 14.50 -8.48
CA GLU A 101 -3.49 14.36 -8.18
C GLU A 101 -3.08 14.97 -6.82
N TRP A 102 -3.91 15.87 -6.24
CA TRP A 102 -3.58 16.56 -5.02
C TRP A 102 -3.86 15.74 -3.77
N GLY A 103 -2.86 15.61 -2.90
CA GLY A 103 -3.00 14.77 -1.70
C GLY A 103 -3.23 13.30 -2.05
N ALA A 104 -2.65 12.82 -3.14
CA ALA A 104 -2.79 11.49 -3.70
C ALA A 104 -1.52 10.65 -3.46
N ASN A 105 -1.55 9.42 -3.93
CA ASN A 105 -0.37 8.59 -4.11
C ASN A 105 0.15 8.75 -5.54
N ALA A 106 1.47 8.74 -5.72
CA ALA A 106 2.11 8.56 -7.02
C ALA A 106 2.79 7.19 -7.07
N VAL A 107 2.49 6.40 -8.08
CA VAL A 107 3.02 5.05 -8.30
C VAL A 107 4.11 5.10 -9.34
N PHE A 108 5.24 4.49 -9.02
CA PHE A 108 6.40 4.37 -9.91
C PHE A 108 6.79 2.91 -10.10
N THR A 109 7.17 2.52 -11.30
CA THR A 109 7.92 1.29 -11.55
C THR A 109 9.41 1.53 -11.39
N LEU A 110 10.14 0.49 -10.99
CA LEU A 110 11.58 0.54 -10.78
C LEU A 110 12.28 -0.27 -11.87
N ASP A 111 13.19 0.38 -12.62
CA ASP A 111 14.09 -0.28 -13.56
C ASP A 111 15.54 0.03 -13.16
N GLY A 112 16.15 -0.89 -12.44
CA GLY A 112 17.52 -0.74 -11.95
C GLY A 112 17.67 0.42 -10.97
N GLN A 113 18.02 1.59 -11.45
CA GLN A 113 18.24 2.81 -10.66
C GLN A 113 17.17 3.88 -10.92
N ASP A 114 16.32 3.68 -11.92
CA ASP A 114 15.35 4.66 -12.36
C ASP A 114 13.95 4.41 -11.78
N MET A 115 13.20 5.48 -11.61
CA MET A 115 11.81 5.49 -11.19
C MET A 115 10.96 6.09 -12.31
N ASP A 116 10.08 5.27 -12.93
CA ASP A 116 9.19 5.68 -14.00
C ASP A 116 7.77 5.86 -13.48
N PHE A 117 7.25 7.09 -13.55
CA PHE A 117 5.88 7.40 -13.12
C PHE A 117 4.86 6.63 -13.96
N GLN A 118 3.86 6.05 -13.27
CA GLN A 118 2.80 5.26 -13.88
C GLN A 118 1.43 5.92 -13.71
N SER A 119 1.01 6.20 -12.49
CA SER A 119 -0.32 6.72 -12.22
C SER A 119 -0.41 7.39 -10.85
N TYR A 120 -1.55 8.03 -10.62
CA TYR A 120 -1.98 8.43 -9.27
C TYR A 120 -3.06 7.49 -8.74
N TYR A 121 -3.08 7.34 -7.42
CA TYR A 121 -4.21 6.77 -6.71
C TYR A 121 -4.74 7.74 -5.67
N LYS A 122 -6.05 7.96 -5.67
CA LYS A 122 -6.78 8.74 -4.67
C LYS A 122 -8.09 8.05 -4.33
N LEU A 123 -8.63 8.32 -3.12
CA LEU A 123 -9.95 7.86 -2.73
C LEU A 123 -10.98 8.15 -3.82
N PRO A 124 -11.73 7.14 -4.31
CA PRO A 124 -12.77 7.35 -5.32
C PRO A 124 -13.97 8.12 -4.78
N ALA A 125 -14.30 7.94 -3.49
CA ALA A 125 -15.42 8.61 -2.84
C ALA A 125 -15.04 10.04 -2.44
N ALA A 126 -15.72 11.02 -3.03
CA ALA A 126 -15.51 12.43 -2.69
C ALA A 126 -15.97 12.71 -1.27
N GLN A 127 -15.10 13.38 -0.51
CA GLN A 127 -15.35 13.82 0.85
C GLN A 127 -15.93 15.24 0.90
N THR A 128 -16.41 15.66 2.06
CA THR A 128 -16.95 17.02 2.25
C THR A 128 -15.86 18.04 2.56
N SER A 129 -16.22 19.32 2.63
CA SER A 129 -15.32 20.39 3.08
C SER A 129 -15.09 20.41 4.60
N LEU A 130 -15.76 19.51 5.34
CA LEU A 130 -15.63 19.38 6.80
C LEU A 130 -14.61 18.29 7.20
N GLU A 131 -14.03 17.61 6.23
CA GLU A 131 -13.15 16.47 6.43
C GLU A 131 -11.74 16.80 5.93
N ASN A 132 -10.76 16.79 6.83
CA ASN A 132 -9.37 16.78 6.38
C ASN A 132 -9.08 15.41 5.73
N CYS A 133 -8.53 15.43 4.54
CA CYS A 133 -8.32 14.21 3.76
C CYS A 133 -7.19 14.41 2.76
N VAL A 134 -6.16 13.57 2.91
CA VAL A 134 -5.02 13.37 1.99
C VAL A 134 -4.46 11.97 2.19
N ALA A 135 -3.64 11.50 1.26
CA ALA A 135 -2.87 10.26 1.41
C ALA A 135 -1.92 10.34 2.62
N HIS A 136 -1.92 9.30 3.43
CA HIS A 136 -1.04 9.20 4.60
C HIS A 136 -0.40 7.80 4.68
N ASN A 137 -0.11 7.31 5.89
CA ASN A 137 0.61 6.05 6.09
C ASN A 137 -0.23 4.81 5.80
N GLY A 138 0.45 3.75 5.39
CA GLY A 138 -0.15 2.45 5.15
C GLY A 138 0.90 1.34 5.07
N SER A 139 0.43 0.13 4.78
CA SER A 139 1.30 -1.02 4.53
C SER A 139 0.70 -1.97 3.51
N LEU A 140 1.54 -2.89 3.01
CA LEU A 140 1.04 -4.00 2.23
C LEU A 140 0.16 -4.92 3.08
N ILE A 141 -0.90 -5.46 2.47
CA ILE A 141 -1.61 -6.64 2.96
C ILE A 141 -1.02 -7.83 2.21
N PRO A 142 -0.58 -8.91 2.88
CA PRO A 142 0.14 -10.01 2.24
C PRO A 142 -0.78 -10.94 1.43
N ILE A 143 -1.46 -10.39 0.44
CA ILE A 143 -2.23 -11.19 -0.53
C ILE A 143 -1.26 -11.77 -1.55
N PRO A 144 -1.18 -13.11 -1.71
CA PRO A 144 -0.19 -13.70 -2.61
C PRO A 144 -0.44 -13.30 -4.06
N GLY A 145 0.65 -12.96 -4.77
CA GLY A 145 0.61 -12.63 -6.19
C GLY A 145 -0.08 -11.31 -6.56
N ARG A 146 -0.42 -10.48 -5.56
CA ARG A 146 -1.06 -9.17 -5.75
C ARG A 146 -0.39 -8.12 -4.88
N ASP A 147 -0.35 -6.89 -5.36
CA ASP A 147 0.09 -5.74 -4.59
C ASP A 147 -1.14 -5.05 -4.00
N ILE A 148 -1.50 -5.44 -2.80
CA ILE A 148 -2.63 -4.86 -2.07
C ILE A 148 -2.08 -3.99 -0.95
N MET A 149 -2.56 -2.76 -0.86
CA MET A 149 -2.20 -1.82 0.19
C MET A 149 -3.42 -1.42 1.01
N VAL A 150 -3.25 -1.32 2.32
CA VAL A 150 -4.16 -0.60 3.21
C VAL A 150 -3.53 0.75 3.55
N GLN A 151 -4.33 1.82 3.52
CA GLN A 151 -3.83 3.19 3.71
C GLN A 151 -4.83 4.08 4.44
N SER A 152 -4.29 4.97 5.26
CA SER A 152 -5.00 6.02 5.98
C SER A 152 -5.19 7.26 5.11
N TRP A 153 -6.36 7.92 5.27
CA TRP A 153 -6.74 9.14 4.56
C TRP A 153 -7.33 10.19 5.51
N TYR A 154 -6.87 10.24 6.75
CA TYR A 154 -7.46 11.09 7.78
C TYR A 154 -8.97 10.84 7.92
N GLN A 155 -9.84 11.89 7.84
CA GLN A 155 -11.28 11.70 7.90
C GLN A 155 -11.88 11.05 6.65
N GLY A 156 -11.16 10.96 5.55
CA GLY A 156 -11.49 10.04 4.44
C GLY A 156 -11.41 8.56 4.82
N GLY A 157 -10.95 8.27 6.05
CA GLY A 157 -10.95 6.94 6.63
C GLY A 157 -9.79 6.06 6.18
N VAL A 158 -10.10 4.80 5.91
CA VAL A 158 -9.16 3.76 5.48
C VAL A 158 -9.58 3.26 4.11
N SER A 159 -8.64 3.21 3.19
CA SER A 159 -8.82 2.60 1.87
C SER A 159 -7.93 1.37 1.73
N ILE A 160 -8.45 0.33 1.08
CA ILE A 160 -7.70 -0.83 0.63
C ILE A 160 -7.78 -0.88 -0.88
N PHE A 161 -6.63 -0.86 -1.53
CA PHE A 161 -6.58 -0.81 -2.99
C PHE A 161 -5.57 -1.80 -3.56
N ASP A 162 -5.89 -2.29 -4.74
CA ASP A 162 -5.05 -3.13 -5.58
C ASP A 162 -4.27 -2.24 -6.55
N TRP A 163 -2.95 -2.29 -6.48
CA TRP A 163 -2.03 -1.59 -7.38
C TRP A 163 -1.08 -2.55 -8.11
N THR A 164 -1.55 -3.81 -8.26
CA THR A 164 -0.85 -4.83 -9.06
C THR A 164 -0.61 -4.33 -10.48
N ASP A 165 -1.62 -3.71 -11.09
CA ASP A 165 -1.42 -2.86 -12.27
C ASP A 165 -1.06 -1.44 -11.82
N ALA A 166 0.22 -1.09 -12.01
CA ALA A 166 0.73 0.23 -11.64
C ALA A 166 0.06 1.40 -12.38
N ASN A 167 -0.54 1.13 -13.56
CA ASN A 167 -1.22 2.14 -14.36
C ASN A 167 -2.68 2.35 -13.96
N ASN A 168 -3.28 1.42 -13.22
CA ASN A 168 -4.68 1.45 -12.88
C ASN A 168 -4.95 0.90 -11.47
N PRO A 169 -4.50 1.57 -10.40
CA PRO A 169 -4.85 1.19 -9.04
C PRO A 169 -6.36 1.30 -8.78
N VAL A 170 -6.94 0.31 -8.10
CA VAL A 170 -8.40 0.22 -7.88
C VAL A 170 -8.71 -0.04 -6.41
N GLU A 171 -9.60 0.76 -5.81
CA GLU A 171 -10.12 0.48 -4.47
C GLU A 171 -10.92 -0.82 -4.45
N ILE A 172 -10.65 -1.68 -3.47
CA ILE A 172 -11.33 -2.97 -3.29
C ILE A 172 -12.11 -3.07 -1.97
N ALA A 173 -11.80 -2.21 -1.01
CA ALA A 173 -12.55 -2.09 0.24
C ALA A 173 -12.23 -0.74 0.91
N PHE A 174 -13.09 -0.29 1.80
CA PHE A 174 -12.90 0.95 2.56
C PHE A 174 -13.63 0.93 3.90
N HIS A 175 -13.24 1.85 4.78
CA HIS A 175 -13.97 2.20 5.99
C HIS A 175 -13.92 3.71 6.18
N ASP A 176 -15.10 4.35 6.22
CA ASP A 176 -15.27 5.79 6.38
C ASP A 176 -16.39 6.06 7.38
N ARG A 177 -16.19 7.04 8.26
CA ARG A 177 -17.16 7.46 9.29
C ARG A 177 -17.75 8.84 9.03
N GLY A 178 -17.29 9.50 7.98
CA GLY A 178 -17.62 10.88 7.72
C GLY A 178 -16.97 11.87 8.70
N PRO A 179 -17.35 13.16 8.66
CA PRO A 179 -16.70 14.20 9.41
C PRO A 179 -16.82 14.00 10.93
N SER A 180 -15.75 14.32 11.65
CA SER A 180 -15.72 14.29 13.12
C SER A 180 -16.62 15.33 13.78
N ASP A 181 -16.92 16.42 13.06
CA ASP A 181 -17.86 17.49 13.45
C ASP A 181 -18.72 17.88 12.24
N ALA A 182 -20.04 17.78 12.39
CA ALA A 182 -20.98 18.05 11.31
C ALA A 182 -21.09 19.54 10.90
N ASN A 183 -20.49 20.46 11.66
CA ASN A 183 -20.67 21.90 11.47
C ASN A 183 -19.37 22.65 11.16
N ARG A 184 -18.23 22.05 11.42
CA ARG A 184 -16.91 22.68 11.21
C ARG A 184 -15.85 21.67 10.82
N MET A 185 -14.93 22.10 10.01
CA MET A 185 -13.73 21.33 9.71
C MET A 185 -12.84 21.22 10.96
N GLY A 186 -12.43 20.00 11.29
CA GLY A 186 -11.50 19.70 12.37
C GLY A 186 -10.50 18.62 11.94
N ALA A 187 -9.39 18.49 12.65
CA ALA A 187 -8.49 17.38 12.46
C ALA A 187 -9.09 16.09 13.06
N GLY A 188 -9.02 14.99 12.33
CA GLY A 188 -9.56 13.71 12.78
C GLY A 188 -9.27 12.60 11.79
N GLY A 189 -9.82 11.41 12.07
CA GLY A 189 -9.74 10.26 11.19
C GLY A 189 -8.48 9.41 11.37
N SER A 190 -8.30 8.49 10.45
CA SER A 190 -7.18 7.54 10.48
C SER A 190 -5.85 8.24 10.21
N TRP A 191 -4.96 8.26 11.20
CA TRP A 191 -3.59 8.77 11.06
C TRP A 191 -2.68 7.77 10.34
N SER A 192 -2.74 6.49 10.75
CA SER A 192 -2.00 5.41 10.11
C SER A 192 -2.73 4.09 10.28
N VAL A 193 -2.61 3.22 9.30
CA VAL A 193 -3.17 1.87 9.33
C VAL A 193 -2.18 0.87 8.78
N TYR A 194 -2.01 -0.25 9.48
CA TYR A 194 -1.07 -1.29 9.11
C TYR A 194 -1.71 -2.67 9.24
N TRP A 195 -1.38 -3.56 8.30
CA TRP A 195 -1.69 -4.97 8.47
C TRP A 195 -0.73 -5.61 9.48
N TYR A 196 -1.27 -6.32 10.44
CA TYR A 196 -0.50 -7.07 11.42
C TYR A 196 -1.19 -8.37 11.82
N ASN A 197 -0.59 -9.49 11.45
CA ASN A 197 -1.01 -10.84 11.85
C ASN A 197 -2.52 -11.13 11.69
N GLY A 198 -3.10 -10.71 10.56
CA GLY A 198 -4.47 -11.01 10.17
C GLY A 198 -5.50 -9.94 10.48
N VAL A 199 -5.09 -8.82 11.07
CA VAL A 199 -5.95 -7.66 11.34
C VAL A 199 -5.34 -6.38 10.77
N LEU A 200 -6.15 -5.35 10.59
CA LEU A 200 -5.72 -4.00 10.27
C LEU A 200 -5.81 -3.18 11.56
N VAL A 201 -4.69 -2.58 11.96
CA VAL A 201 -4.59 -1.77 13.17
C VAL A 201 -4.44 -0.31 12.75
N SER A 202 -5.39 0.53 13.11
CA SER A 202 -5.41 1.95 12.76
C SER A 202 -5.37 2.82 14.01
N SER A 203 -4.46 3.81 14.02
CA SER A 203 -4.53 4.90 14.98
C SER A 203 -5.49 5.97 14.44
N GLU A 204 -6.49 6.34 15.23
CA GLU A 204 -7.50 7.33 14.89
C GLU A 204 -7.36 8.54 15.81
N ILE A 205 -7.18 9.72 15.21
CA ILE A 205 -6.82 10.96 15.92
C ILE A 205 -7.81 11.31 17.03
N SER A 206 -9.11 11.18 16.75
CA SER A 206 -10.18 11.63 17.64
C SER A 206 -10.70 10.52 18.57
N ARG A 207 -10.51 9.23 18.21
CA ARG A 207 -11.16 8.08 18.86
C ARG A 207 -10.18 7.05 19.41
N GLY A 208 -8.89 7.14 19.09
CA GLY A 208 -7.82 6.31 19.62
C GLY A 208 -7.40 5.18 18.70
N LEU A 209 -7.91 3.96 18.89
CA LEU A 209 -7.48 2.77 18.15
C LEU A 209 -8.67 2.07 17.52
N ASP A 210 -8.56 1.77 16.23
CA ASP A 210 -9.48 0.89 15.51
C ASP A 210 -8.76 -0.40 15.10
N ILE A 211 -9.48 -1.51 15.16
CA ILE A 211 -9.04 -2.81 14.67
C ILE A 211 -10.09 -3.31 13.67
N PHE A 212 -9.66 -3.61 12.45
CA PHE A 212 -10.55 -4.11 11.40
C PHE A 212 -10.14 -5.52 10.99
N GLU A 213 -11.11 -6.29 10.54
CA GLU A 213 -10.91 -7.55 9.83
C GLU A 213 -11.31 -7.39 8.35
N LEU A 214 -10.57 -8.08 7.47
CA LEU A 214 -10.95 -8.20 6.08
C LEU A 214 -12.13 -9.16 5.93
N LEU A 215 -13.11 -8.76 5.14
CA LEU A 215 -14.22 -9.60 4.74
C LEU A 215 -14.09 -9.98 3.26
N PRO A 216 -14.51 -11.18 2.85
CA PRO A 216 -14.48 -11.58 1.44
C PRO A 216 -15.44 -10.72 0.60
N SER A 217 -15.05 -10.51 -0.64
CA SER A 217 -15.80 -9.78 -1.65
C SER A 217 -15.51 -10.36 -3.05
N ASP A 218 -16.13 -9.79 -4.08
CA ASP A 218 -15.82 -10.17 -5.47
C ASP A 218 -14.35 -9.86 -5.84
N ALA A 219 -13.73 -8.89 -5.18
CA ALA A 219 -12.34 -8.50 -5.41
C ALA A 219 -11.33 -9.28 -4.55
N LEU A 220 -11.77 -9.88 -3.43
CA LEU A 220 -10.89 -10.52 -2.44
C LEU A 220 -11.57 -11.78 -1.88
N SER A 221 -11.08 -12.96 -2.21
CA SER A 221 -11.66 -14.22 -1.75
C SER A 221 -11.29 -14.54 -0.30
N GLN A 222 -12.08 -15.41 0.35
CA GLN A 222 -11.74 -15.92 1.68
C GLN A 222 -10.39 -16.65 1.70
N ASN A 223 -10.06 -17.40 0.62
CA ASN A 223 -8.77 -18.10 0.53
C ASN A 223 -7.59 -17.12 0.43
N GLU A 224 -7.74 -15.97 -0.24
CA GLU A 224 -6.75 -14.90 -0.26
C GLU A 224 -6.54 -14.30 1.14
N ILE A 225 -7.63 -14.08 1.88
CA ILE A 225 -7.58 -13.59 3.27
C ILE A 225 -6.90 -14.63 4.18
N ASP A 226 -7.24 -15.90 4.04
CA ASP A 226 -6.63 -16.98 4.83
C ASP A 226 -5.15 -17.17 4.51
N ALA A 227 -4.75 -17.00 3.24
CA ALA A 227 -3.35 -16.99 2.85
C ALA A 227 -2.61 -15.79 3.47
N ALA A 228 -3.20 -14.61 3.48
CA ALA A 228 -2.64 -13.45 4.17
C ALA A 228 -2.49 -13.70 5.67
N LYS A 229 -3.52 -14.25 6.33
CA LYS A 229 -3.50 -14.61 7.76
C LYS A 229 -2.45 -15.66 8.12
N SER A 230 -1.92 -16.42 7.16
CA SER A 230 -0.83 -17.37 7.38
C SER A 230 0.56 -16.73 7.50
N VAL A 231 0.71 -15.47 7.11
CA VAL A 231 1.95 -14.69 7.28
C VAL A 231 1.97 -14.08 8.68
N HIS A 232 3.06 -14.29 9.40
CA HIS A 232 3.23 -13.77 10.75
C HIS A 232 4.51 -12.95 10.88
N PHE A 233 4.41 -11.83 11.57
CA PHE A 233 5.54 -10.99 11.99
C PHE A 233 5.63 -10.98 13.51
N ASP A 234 6.84 -11.16 14.05
CA ASP A 234 7.07 -11.05 15.49
C ASP A 234 6.91 -9.61 15.99
N HIS A 235 7.23 -8.65 15.14
CA HIS A 235 7.06 -7.22 15.37
C HIS A 235 6.84 -6.50 14.04
N LEU A 236 6.22 -5.33 14.09
CA LEU A 236 6.06 -4.43 12.96
C LEU A 236 6.88 -3.15 13.20
N ASN A 237 7.67 -2.78 12.20
CA ASN A 237 8.25 -1.45 12.08
C ASN A 237 7.72 -0.82 10.79
N SER A 238 6.97 0.26 10.89
CA SER A 238 6.34 0.92 9.74
C SER A 238 7.35 1.48 8.73
N GLN A 239 8.57 1.77 9.17
CA GLN A 239 9.67 2.26 8.32
C GLN A 239 10.66 1.17 7.92
N GLY A 240 10.47 -0.05 8.40
CA GLY A 240 11.28 -1.22 8.07
C GLY A 240 10.42 -2.24 7.34
N GLN A 241 10.30 -2.11 6.02
CA GLN A 241 9.44 -3.00 5.23
C GLN A 241 10.02 -4.42 5.21
N PRO A 242 9.29 -5.43 5.72
CA PRO A 242 9.71 -6.82 5.62
C PRO A 242 9.41 -7.37 4.23
N GLN A 243 10.22 -8.32 3.77
CA GLN A 243 9.83 -9.15 2.65
C GLN A 243 8.79 -10.17 3.10
N ILE A 244 7.65 -10.18 2.42
CA ILE A 244 6.56 -11.11 2.70
C ILE A 244 6.90 -12.45 2.04
N VAL A 245 6.88 -13.51 2.85
CA VAL A 245 7.07 -14.89 2.40
C VAL A 245 5.90 -15.72 2.93
N TRP A 246 5.15 -16.32 2.03
CA TRP A 246 3.98 -17.15 2.39
C TRP A 246 4.42 -18.56 2.73
N PRO A 247 3.96 -19.13 3.85
CA PRO A 247 4.14 -20.55 4.13
C PRO A 247 3.36 -21.40 3.14
N HIS A 248 3.88 -22.60 2.83
CA HIS A 248 3.26 -23.55 1.90
C HIS A 248 1.98 -24.15 2.53
N THR A 249 0.84 -23.50 2.33
CA THR A 249 -0.47 -23.89 2.88
C THR A 249 -1.48 -24.21 1.79
N PHE A 250 -2.55 -24.92 2.12
CA PHE A 250 -3.67 -25.12 1.21
C PHE A 250 -4.41 -23.79 0.93
N ALA A 251 -4.45 -22.87 1.89
CA ALA A 251 -5.00 -21.53 1.68
C ALA A 251 -4.23 -20.78 0.59
N LEU A 252 -2.90 -20.83 0.61
CA LEU A 252 -2.06 -20.24 -0.44
C LEU A 252 -2.38 -20.82 -1.83
N ALA A 253 -2.47 -22.15 -1.94
CA ALA A 253 -2.80 -22.79 -3.21
C ALA A 253 -4.20 -22.40 -3.71
N ARG A 254 -5.19 -22.39 -2.81
CA ARG A 254 -6.56 -21.98 -3.13
C ARG A 254 -6.67 -20.51 -3.51
N ALA A 255 -5.89 -19.63 -2.87
CA ALA A 255 -5.84 -18.21 -3.24
C ALA A 255 -5.44 -18.02 -4.70
N TYR A 256 -4.40 -18.72 -5.17
CA TYR A 256 -4.02 -18.68 -6.59
C TYR A 256 -5.09 -19.27 -7.51
N VAL A 257 -5.78 -20.34 -7.12
CA VAL A 257 -6.89 -20.90 -7.92
C VAL A 257 -8.03 -19.88 -8.04
N ASP A 258 -8.38 -19.18 -6.96
CA ASP A 258 -9.42 -18.15 -6.97
C ASP A 258 -9.03 -16.96 -7.87
N GLN A 259 -7.76 -16.57 -7.88
CA GLN A 259 -7.25 -15.52 -8.77
C GLN A 259 -7.31 -15.95 -10.25
N LEU A 260 -6.91 -17.18 -10.55
CA LEU A 260 -6.99 -17.74 -11.91
C LEU A 260 -8.44 -17.83 -12.41
N GLU A 261 -9.39 -18.20 -11.53
CA GLU A 261 -10.82 -18.19 -11.85
C GLU A 261 -11.32 -16.76 -12.10
N ARG A 262 -11.03 -15.82 -11.20
CA ARG A 262 -11.45 -14.42 -11.31
C ARG A 262 -10.94 -13.76 -12.59
N SER A 263 -9.67 -14.02 -12.94
CA SER A 263 -9.06 -13.52 -14.18
C SER A 263 -9.51 -14.25 -15.44
N ARG A 264 -10.28 -15.35 -15.31
CA ARG A 264 -10.69 -16.25 -16.40
C ARG A 264 -9.50 -16.82 -17.19
N ALA A 265 -8.34 -16.95 -16.55
CA ALA A 265 -7.13 -17.50 -17.17
C ALA A 265 -7.24 -19.02 -17.40
N VAL A 266 -8.16 -19.69 -16.71
CA VAL A 266 -8.38 -21.14 -16.78
C VAL A 266 -9.86 -21.45 -16.91
N SER A 267 -10.20 -22.69 -17.36
CA SER A 267 -11.59 -23.14 -17.47
C SER A 267 -12.20 -23.44 -16.10
N SER A 268 -13.52 -23.29 -15.99
CA SER A 268 -14.26 -23.66 -14.77
C SER A 268 -14.15 -25.15 -14.43
N ALA A 269 -14.00 -26.00 -15.43
CA ALA A 269 -13.77 -27.43 -15.24
C ALA A 269 -12.44 -27.67 -14.55
N TRP A 270 -11.37 -27.02 -14.99
CA TRP A 270 -10.05 -27.08 -14.34
C TRP A 270 -10.11 -26.59 -12.87
N VAL A 271 -10.77 -25.46 -12.63
CA VAL A 271 -10.96 -24.91 -11.26
C VAL A 271 -11.63 -25.96 -10.36
N THR A 272 -12.71 -26.57 -10.85
CA THR A 272 -13.46 -27.59 -10.09
C THR A 272 -12.59 -28.80 -9.76
N GLU A 273 -11.82 -29.30 -10.73
CA GLU A 273 -10.93 -30.44 -10.57
C GLU A 273 -9.81 -30.14 -9.56
N VAL A 274 -9.14 -28.98 -9.68
CA VAL A 274 -8.05 -28.60 -8.77
C VAL A 274 -8.57 -28.40 -7.36
N ARG A 275 -9.71 -27.73 -7.18
CA ARG A 275 -10.33 -27.56 -5.84
C ARG A 275 -10.70 -28.90 -5.20
N ALA A 276 -11.22 -29.83 -5.97
CA ALA A 276 -11.52 -31.18 -5.47
C ALA A 276 -10.24 -31.93 -5.07
N GLY A 277 -9.20 -31.85 -5.88
CA GLY A 277 -7.89 -32.45 -5.60
C GLY A 277 -7.24 -31.87 -4.35
N LEU A 278 -7.23 -30.54 -4.19
CA LEU A 278 -6.71 -29.87 -2.99
C LEU A 278 -7.48 -30.31 -1.73
N THR A 279 -8.81 -30.42 -1.82
CA THR A 279 -9.65 -30.87 -0.70
C THR A 279 -9.34 -32.33 -0.33
N ALA A 280 -9.18 -33.20 -1.32
CA ALA A 280 -8.82 -34.61 -1.09
C ALA A 280 -7.41 -34.74 -0.47
N ALA A 281 -6.43 -33.96 -0.96
CA ALA A 281 -5.08 -33.96 -0.43
C ALA A 281 -5.01 -33.43 1.01
N GLU A 282 -5.77 -32.39 1.32
CA GLU A 282 -5.84 -31.79 2.66
C GLU A 282 -6.40 -32.77 3.70
N ALA A 283 -7.36 -33.60 3.30
CA ALA A 283 -7.97 -34.63 4.15
C ALA A 283 -7.01 -35.80 4.49
N THR A 284 -5.83 -35.84 3.89
CA THR A 284 -4.82 -36.90 4.09
C THR A 284 -3.53 -36.37 4.74
N SER A 285 -2.60 -37.24 5.06
CA SER A 285 -1.29 -36.90 5.65
C SER A 285 -0.19 -37.80 5.11
N GLY A 286 1.08 -37.42 5.36
CA GLY A 286 2.26 -38.22 5.00
C GLY A 286 2.32 -38.54 3.51
N SER A 287 2.68 -39.79 3.19
CA SER A 287 2.84 -40.26 1.81
C SER A 287 1.55 -40.22 0.99
N ALA A 288 0.39 -40.42 1.63
CA ALA A 288 -0.90 -40.33 0.94
C ALA A 288 -1.19 -38.88 0.44
N ARG A 289 -0.88 -37.88 1.25
CA ARG A 289 -0.97 -36.47 0.83
C ARG A 289 0.00 -36.16 -0.31
N GLN A 290 1.24 -36.61 -0.17
CA GLN A 290 2.25 -36.43 -1.22
C GLN A 290 1.81 -37.05 -2.54
N SER A 291 1.28 -38.26 -2.52
CA SER A 291 0.78 -38.95 -3.72
C SER A 291 -0.41 -38.20 -4.34
N ALA A 292 -1.35 -37.71 -3.51
CA ALA A 292 -2.49 -36.92 -4.00
C ALA A 292 -2.05 -35.63 -4.68
N LEU A 293 -1.11 -34.88 -4.09
CA LEU A 293 -0.58 -33.64 -4.68
C LEU A 293 0.23 -33.89 -5.95
N THR A 294 1.05 -34.96 -5.99
CA THR A 294 1.83 -35.34 -7.18
C THR A 294 0.90 -35.73 -8.34
N GLY A 295 -0.23 -36.36 -8.03
CA GLY A 295 -1.19 -36.77 -9.05
C GLY A 295 -2.01 -35.62 -9.65
N MET A 296 -1.91 -34.40 -9.08
CA MET A 296 -2.54 -33.17 -9.58
C MET A 296 -1.62 -32.35 -10.50
N ALA A 297 -0.30 -32.58 -10.42
CA ALA A 297 0.72 -31.90 -11.23
C ALA A 297 0.87 -32.55 -12.60
#